data_dede0deba220b17f9743dd2ade289f47
#
_entry.id   dede0deba220b17f9743dd2ade289f47
#
_cell.length_a   1.000
_cell.length_b   1.000
_cell.length_c   1.000
_cell.angle_alpha   90.00
_cell.angle_beta   90.00
_cell.angle_gamma   90.00
#
_symmetry.space_group_name_H-M   'P 1'
#
loop_
_entity.id
_entity.type
_entity.pdbx_description
1 polymer ?
#
loop_
_entity_poly.entity_id
_entity_poly.type
_entity_poly.pdbx_seq_one_letter_code
_entity_poly.pdbx_strand_id
1 'polypeptide(L)'
;MTDKTELERILEYGISGVPQIKADEKRVWLGEFRERVILGLTMEQAVMVEAFSVVKRFLKDPKSEILIVNNNIPMDIVRNYMVLAREMDKEYKSMATDAKDAMGLVIVSRSAVQYENVLVDIEPIPDKFKNLTNKDLCGDCYDELVELNPDIAKEYKRIGFFGKLIGIPCNSCEK
;
A
#
# COMPACT_ATOMS: atom_id res chain seq x y z
N MET A 1 -4.44 13.55 46.09
CA MET A 1 -3.69 12.87 45.01
C MET A 1 -2.37 12.45 45.63
N THR A 2 -2.21 11.17 45.95
CA THR A 2 -0.98 10.63 46.55
C THR A 2 0.06 10.48 45.46
N ASP A 3 1.15 11.29 45.54
CA ASP A 3 2.30 11.07 44.71
C ASP A 3 2.88 9.69 44.99
N LYS A 4 2.87 8.82 43.97
CA LYS A 4 3.52 7.52 44.05
C LYS A 4 5.01 7.73 44.24
N THR A 5 5.60 6.98 45.17
CA THR A 5 7.06 7.03 45.41
C THR A 5 7.79 6.51 44.17
N GLU A 6 9.03 6.96 44.01
CA GLU A 6 9.88 6.54 42.88
C GLU A 6 10.06 5.02 42.85
N LEU A 7 10.10 4.40 44.01
CA LEU A 7 10.19 2.94 44.17
C LEU A 7 8.94 2.20 43.69
N GLU A 8 7.75 2.76 43.93
CA GLU A 8 6.47 2.20 43.45
C GLU A 8 6.40 2.29 41.91
N ARG A 9 6.90 3.37 41.30
CA ARG A 9 7.01 3.49 39.85
C ARG A 9 7.96 2.46 39.25
N ILE A 10 9.12 2.25 39.87
CA ILE A 10 10.10 1.25 39.41
C ILE A 10 9.52 -0.17 39.51
N LEU A 11 8.81 -0.48 40.59
CA LEU A 11 8.13 -1.77 40.76
C LEU A 11 7.01 -1.96 39.73
N GLU A 12 6.21 -0.93 39.50
CA GLU A 12 5.12 -0.96 38.51
C GLU A 12 5.69 -1.17 37.09
N TYR A 13 6.79 -0.52 36.74
CA TYR A 13 7.49 -0.73 35.46
C TYR A 13 8.16 -2.11 35.36
N GLY A 14 8.60 -2.69 36.48
CA GLY A 14 9.17 -4.04 36.52
C GLY A 14 8.13 -5.14 36.32
N ILE A 15 6.88 -4.92 36.75
CA ILE A 15 5.77 -5.88 36.68
C ILE A 15 4.96 -5.70 35.39
N SER A 16 4.69 -4.45 35.00
CA SER A 16 3.77 -4.11 33.89
C SER A 16 4.52 -3.68 32.60
N GLY A 17 5.84 -3.57 32.65
CA GLY A 17 6.64 -2.97 31.59
C GLY A 17 6.54 -1.44 31.58
N VAL A 18 7.49 -0.80 30.93
CA VAL A 18 7.44 0.66 30.71
C VAL A 18 6.25 0.98 29.82
N PRO A 19 5.34 1.91 30.21
CA PRO A 19 4.21 2.30 29.37
C PRO A 19 4.73 2.69 27.97
N GLN A 20 4.31 1.94 26.95
CA GLN A 20 4.67 2.30 25.60
C GLN A 20 3.92 3.58 25.21
N ILE A 21 4.67 4.64 24.97
CA ILE A 21 4.11 5.91 24.51
C ILE A 21 3.36 5.63 23.21
N LYS A 22 2.06 5.97 23.19
CA LYS A 22 1.18 5.81 22.02
C LYS A 22 1.09 4.34 21.48
N ALA A 23 1.00 3.37 22.38
CA ALA A 23 0.89 1.95 21.99
C ALA A 23 -0.27 1.70 21.03
N ASP A 24 -1.41 2.33 21.25
CA ASP A 24 -2.59 2.17 20.40
C ASP A 24 -2.36 2.79 19.01
N GLU A 25 -1.74 3.95 18.94
CA GLU A 25 -1.35 4.56 17.65
C GLU A 25 -0.42 3.64 16.85
N LYS A 26 0.58 3.05 17.50
CA LYS A 26 1.50 2.10 16.85
C LYS A 26 0.81 0.86 16.32
N ARG A 27 -0.21 0.33 17.02
CA ARG A 27 -0.96 -0.83 16.56
C ARG A 27 -1.70 -0.55 15.26
N VAL A 28 -2.29 0.65 15.12
CA VAL A 28 -2.95 1.09 13.89
C VAL A 28 -1.96 1.18 12.73
N TRP A 29 -0.77 1.75 12.96
CA TRP A 29 0.26 2.00 11.95
C TRP A 29 1.31 0.90 11.84
N LEU A 30 0.95 -0.36 12.12
CA LEU A 30 1.80 -1.54 11.98
C LEU A 30 3.15 -1.40 12.72
N GLY A 31 3.10 -0.90 13.96
CA GLY A 31 4.25 -0.77 14.84
C GLY A 31 5.00 0.57 14.74
N GLU A 32 4.63 1.43 13.82
CA GLU A 32 5.29 2.72 13.60
C GLU A 32 4.47 3.90 14.15
N PHE A 33 5.12 5.05 14.31
CA PHE A 33 4.44 6.29 14.68
C PHE A 33 3.87 6.99 13.46
N ARG A 34 2.70 7.60 13.60
CA ARG A 34 2.01 8.36 12.53
C ARG A 34 2.90 9.40 11.85
N GLU A 35 3.75 10.09 12.60
CA GLU A 35 4.67 11.10 12.09
C GLU A 35 5.74 10.58 11.11
N ARG A 36 5.96 9.26 11.09
CA ARG A 36 6.87 8.61 10.14
C ARG A 36 6.18 8.06 8.91
N VAL A 37 4.84 8.03 8.92
CA VAL A 37 4.07 7.44 7.84
C VAL A 37 3.98 8.39 6.66
N ILE A 38 4.28 7.88 5.48
CA ILE A 38 4.20 8.55 4.18
C ILE A 38 2.90 8.15 3.47
N LEU A 39 2.54 6.87 3.53
CA LEU A 39 1.32 6.29 2.97
C LEU A 39 0.77 5.25 3.92
N GLY A 40 -0.54 5.26 4.14
CA GLY A 40 -1.30 4.21 4.78
C GLY A 40 -2.45 3.74 3.89
N LEU A 41 -2.60 2.43 3.73
CA LEU A 41 -3.72 1.81 3.05
C LEU A 41 -4.47 0.92 4.02
N THR A 42 -5.81 0.95 3.95
CA THR A 42 -6.65 0.04 4.73
C THR A 42 -6.44 -1.41 4.28
N MET A 43 -6.96 -2.36 5.05
CA MET A 43 -6.92 -3.79 4.68
C MET A 43 -7.58 -4.04 3.32
N GLU A 44 -8.72 -3.39 3.07
CA GLU A 44 -9.48 -3.50 1.83
C GLU A 44 -8.72 -2.90 0.65
N GLN A 45 -8.14 -1.71 0.83
CA GLN A 45 -7.35 -1.06 -0.20
C GLN A 45 -6.08 -1.83 -0.55
N ALA A 46 -5.39 -2.40 0.46
CA ALA A 46 -4.13 -3.10 0.24
C ALA A 46 -4.25 -4.39 -0.60
N VAL A 47 -5.46 -4.94 -0.75
CA VAL A 47 -5.71 -6.11 -1.62
C VAL A 47 -6.16 -5.74 -3.03
N MET A 48 -6.43 -4.45 -3.29
CA MET A 48 -6.83 -3.98 -4.61
C MET A 48 -5.66 -4.02 -5.60
N VAL A 49 -5.93 -4.35 -6.85
CA VAL A 49 -4.92 -4.34 -7.93
C VAL A 49 -4.35 -2.93 -8.13
N GLU A 50 -5.20 -1.93 -8.00
CA GLU A 50 -4.87 -0.50 -8.15
C GLU A 50 -3.89 0.00 -7.09
N ALA A 51 -3.92 -0.60 -5.89
CA ALA A 51 -3.02 -0.24 -4.79
C ALA A 51 -1.55 -0.38 -5.17
N PHE A 52 -1.23 -1.34 -6.05
CA PHE A 52 0.12 -1.61 -6.48
C PHE A 52 0.78 -0.40 -7.17
N SER A 53 0.04 0.26 -8.06
CA SER A 53 0.50 1.47 -8.76
C SER A 53 0.70 2.64 -7.79
N VAL A 54 -0.22 2.79 -6.83
CA VAL A 54 -0.15 3.81 -5.78
C VAL A 54 1.07 3.58 -4.90
N VAL A 55 1.24 2.37 -4.38
CA VAL A 55 2.40 1.99 -3.55
C VAL A 55 3.70 2.23 -4.30
N LYS A 56 3.80 1.81 -5.57
CA LYS A 56 4.97 2.03 -6.42
C LYS A 56 5.30 3.52 -6.58
N ARG A 57 4.28 4.37 -6.72
CA ARG A 57 4.46 5.83 -6.81
C ARG A 57 5.04 6.39 -5.51
N PHE A 58 4.50 6.01 -4.35
CA PHE A 58 4.96 6.50 -3.05
C PHE A 58 6.33 5.94 -2.65
N LEU A 59 6.70 4.73 -3.09
CA LEU A 59 8.04 4.18 -2.88
C LEU A 59 9.14 4.95 -3.63
N LYS A 60 8.79 5.76 -4.65
CA LYS A 60 9.73 6.66 -5.33
C LYS A 60 10.09 7.89 -4.51
N ASP A 61 9.33 8.20 -3.47
CA ASP A 61 9.67 9.29 -2.56
C ASP A 61 11.04 9.01 -1.93
N PRO A 62 11.99 9.95 -1.97
CA PRO A 62 13.32 9.76 -1.39
C PRO A 62 13.29 9.53 0.13
N LYS A 63 12.24 9.95 0.83
CA LYS A 63 12.06 9.71 2.27
C LYS A 63 11.44 8.35 2.58
N SER A 64 10.91 7.66 1.57
CA SER A 64 10.37 6.30 1.70
C SER A 64 11.52 5.31 1.90
N GLU A 65 11.51 4.59 3.01
CA GLU A 65 12.60 3.67 3.37
C GLU A 65 12.10 2.25 3.63
N ILE A 66 10.91 2.10 4.24
CA ILE A 66 10.40 0.81 4.68
C ILE A 66 8.96 0.64 4.20
N LEU A 67 8.66 -0.51 3.61
CA LEU A 67 7.32 -0.99 3.29
C LEU A 67 6.91 -2.03 4.33
N ILE A 68 5.85 -1.78 5.09
CA ILE A 68 5.33 -2.69 6.10
C ILE A 68 3.96 -3.19 5.66
N VAL A 69 3.76 -4.51 5.65
CA VAL A 69 2.52 -5.16 5.25
C VAL A 69 1.96 -5.97 6.40
N ASN A 70 0.65 -5.89 6.59
CA ASN A 70 -0.06 -6.66 7.61
C ASN A 70 -0.07 -8.15 7.24
N ASN A 71 0.20 -9.02 8.21
CA ASN A 71 0.23 -10.48 8.03
C ASN A 71 -1.12 -11.08 7.61
N ASN A 72 -2.22 -10.35 7.80
CA ASN A 72 -3.55 -10.80 7.40
C ASN A 72 -3.84 -10.61 5.90
N ILE A 73 -2.93 -9.93 5.16
CA ILE A 73 -3.02 -9.83 3.68
C ILE A 73 -2.69 -11.19 3.06
N PRO A 74 -3.45 -11.64 2.03
CA PRO A 74 -3.18 -12.88 1.32
C PRO A 74 -1.74 -12.97 0.79
N MET A 75 -1.14 -14.15 0.90
CA MET A 75 0.29 -14.36 0.63
C MET A 75 0.69 -14.10 -0.83
N ASP A 76 -0.19 -14.32 -1.77
CA ASP A 76 0.01 -13.99 -3.20
C ASP A 76 0.18 -12.49 -3.41
N ILE A 77 -0.61 -11.68 -2.73
CA ILE A 77 -0.51 -10.21 -2.75
C ILE A 77 0.75 -9.75 -2.01
N VAL A 78 1.02 -10.33 -0.84
CA VAL A 78 2.24 -10.04 -0.05
C VAL A 78 3.49 -10.26 -0.88
N ARG A 79 3.58 -11.35 -1.65
CA ARG A 79 4.73 -11.62 -2.53
C ARG A 79 4.96 -10.51 -3.54
N ASN A 80 3.90 -9.97 -4.12
CA ASN A 80 4.00 -8.88 -5.07
C ASN A 80 4.58 -7.62 -4.41
N TYR A 81 4.16 -7.29 -3.19
CA TYR A 81 4.72 -6.17 -2.43
C TYR A 81 6.18 -6.40 -2.02
N MET A 82 6.56 -7.64 -1.67
CA MET A 82 7.95 -7.99 -1.39
C MET A 82 8.86 -7.78 -2.61
N VAL A 83 8.40 -8.22 -3.78
CA VAL A 83 9.14 -8.04 -5.05
C VAL A 83 9.27 -6.55 -5.35
N LEU A 84 8.17 -5.80 -5.24
CA LEU A 84 8.16 -4.35 -5.47
C LEU A 84 9.13 -3.60 -4.54
N ALA A 85 9.13 -3.92 -3.23
CA ALA A 85 10.06 -3.31 -2.29
C ALA A 85 11.53 -3.57 -2.68
N ARG A 86 11.84 -4.81 -3.10
CA ARG A 86 13.17 -5.18 -3.57
C ARG A 86 13.58 -4.44 -4.85
N GLU A 87 12.67 -4.34 -5.84
CA GLU A 87 12.93 -3.61 -7.08
C GLU A 87 13.19 -2.11 -6.86
N MET A 88 12.57 -1.57 -5.82
CA MET A 88 12.70 -0.16 -5.45
C MET A 88 13.81 0.11 -4.42
N ASP A 89 14.60 -0.94 -4.06
CA ASP A 89 15.66 -0.87 -3.04
C ASP A 89 15.16 -0.35 -1.69
N LYS A 90 13.99 -0.86 -1.24
CA LYS A 90 13.35 -0.51 0.04
C LYS A 90 13.33 -1.71 0.98
N GLU A 91 13.44 -1.43 2.27
CA GLU A 91 13.28 -2.46 3.30
C GLU A 91 11.83 -2.96 3.31
N TYR A 92 11.64 -4.27 3.41
CA TYR A 92 10.34 -4.89 3.57
C TYR A 92 10.18 -5.47 4.97
N LYS A 93 9.03 -5.22 5.61
CA LYS A 93 8.65 -5.84 6.89
C LYS A 93 7.24 -6.40 6.79
N SER A 94 6.98 -7.44 7.56
CA SER A 94 5.64 -7.97 7.80
C SER A 94 5.32 -7.86 9.28
N MET A 95 4.11 -7.37 9.61
CA MET A 95 3.69 -7.13 10.99
C MET A 95 2.35 -7.77 11.27
N ALA A 96 2.27 -8.52 12.37
CA ALA A 96 1.01 -8.99 12.92
C ALA A 96 0.48 -7.96 13.93
N THR A 97 -0.81 -7.69 13.87
CA THR A 97 -1.51 -6.85 14.86
C THR A 97 -2.91 -7.37 15.10
N ASP A 98 -3.39 -7.18 16.31
CA ASP A 98 -4.75 -7.53 16.76
C ASP A 98 -5.71 -6.32 16.71
N ALA A 99 -5.21 -5.15 16.33
CA ALA A 99 -6.03 -3.94 16.21
C ALA A 99 -6.99 -4.07 15.02
N LYS A 100 -8.29 -3.85 15.29
CA LYS A 100 -9.35 -3.97 14.27
C LYS A 100 -9.28 -2.89 13.19
N ASP A 101 -8.73 -1.74 13.55
CA ASP A 101 -8.55 -0.55 12.70
C ASP A 101 -7.13 -0.45 12.13
N ALA A 102 -6.35 -1.53 12.23
CA ALA A 102 -5.00 -1.56 11.70
C ALA A 102 -4.96 -1.41 10.19
N MET A 103 -3.95 -0.70 9.72
CA MET A 103 -3.67 -0.58 8.28
C MET A 103 -3.32 -1.94 7.67
N GLY A 104 -3.64 -2.12 6.39
CA GLY A 104 -3.20 -3.28 5.61
C GLY A 104 -1.76 -3.12 5.14
N LEU A 105 -1.36 -1.88 4.84
CA LEU A 105 -0.02 -1.55 4.36
C LEU A 105 0.34 -0.13 4.79
N VAL A 106 1.60 0.08 5.18
CA VAL A 106 2.17 1.41 5.41
C VAL A 106 3.54 1.55 4.75
N ILE A 107 3.82 2.74 4.23
CA ILE A 107 5.16 3.16 3.80
C ILE A 107 5.65 4.18 4.82
N VAL A 108 6.85 3.96 5.34
CA VAL A 108 7.38 4.79 6.41
C VAL A 108 8.82 5.23 6.15
N SER A 109 9.18 6.34 6.79
CA SER A 109 10.56 6.80 6.96
C SER A 109 11.10 6.41 8.34
N ARG A 110 12.40 6.27 8.48
CA ARG A 110 13.05 6.10 9.78
C ARG A 110 13.03 7.37 10.63
N SER A 111 12.85 8.51 10.01
CA SER A 111 12.70 9.81 10.67
C SER A 111 11.28 10.35 10.55
N ALA A 112 10.89 11.29 11.41
CA ALA A 112 9.60 11.97 11.31
C ALA A 112 9.53 12.81 10.03
N VAL A 113 8.47 12.65 9.26
CA VAL A 113 8.25 13.35 7.97
C VAL A 113 7.06 14.28 7.99
N GLN A 114 6.13 14.09 8.93
CA GLN A 114 4.95 14.93 9.19
C GLN A 114 4.09 15.22 7.94
N TYR A 115 3.84 14.20 7.10
CA TYR A 115 2.88 14.32 6.01
C TYR A 115 1.47 14.47 6.56
N GLU A 116 0.72 15.48 6.09
CA GLU A 116 -0.64 15.76 6.55
C GLU A 116 -1.61 14.66 6.06
N ASN A 117 -1.59 14.38 4.77
CA ASN A 117 -2.44 13.39 4.14
C ASN A 117 -1.64 12.12 3.79
N VAL A 118 -1.76 11.10 4.63
CA VAL A 118 -1.12 9.79 4.40
C VAL A 118 -2.11 8.73 3.95
N LEU A 119 -3.41 8.96 4.14
CA LEU A 119 -4.47 8.12 3.61
C LEU A 119 -4.86 8.65 2.23
N VAL A 120 -4.93 7.77 1.26
CA VAL A 120 -5.35 8.08 -0.10
C VAL A 120 -6.56 7.24 -0.47
N ASP A 121 -7.49 7.81 -1.21
CA ASP A 121 -8.58 7.07 -1.79
C ASP A 121 -8.07 6.36 -3.06
N ILE A 122 -8.41 5.09 -3.17
CA ILE A 122 -8.11 4.27 -4.35
C ILE A 122 -9.43 3.99 -5.04
N GLU A 123 -9.63 4.61 -6.19
CA GLU A 123 -10.78 4.32 -7.02
C GLU A 123 -10.56 2.99 -7.76
N PRO A 124 -11.51 2.03 -7.63
CA PRO A 124 -11.39 0.76 -8.33
C PRO A 124 -11.57 0.97 -9.84
N ILE A 125 -10.71 0.35 -10.63
CA ILE A 125 -10.90 0.30 -12.08
C ILE A 125 -12.12 -0.58 -12.42
N PRO A 126 -12.84 -0.29 -13.52
CA PRO A 126 -13.93 -1.12 -14.01
C PRO A 126 -13.52 -2.56 -14.23
N ASP A 127 -14.42 -3.50 -13.95
CA ASP A 127 -14.15 -4.94 -14.04
C ASP A 127 -13.69 -5.40 -15.41
N LYS A 128 -14.09 -4.68 -16.47
CA LYS A 128 -13.66 -4.94 -17.86
C LYS A 128 -12.13 -4.81 -18.07
N PHE A 129 -11.40 -4.18 -17.15
CA PHE A 129 -9.93 -4.07 -17.18
C PHE A 129 -9.25 -5.01 -16.19
N LYS A 130 -10.02 -5.75 -15.38
CA LYS A 130 -9.48 -6.72 -14.43
C LYS A 130 -9.33 -8.09 -15.09
N ASN A 131 -8.33 -8.84 -14.67
CA ASN A 131 -8.12 -10.24 -15.07
C ASN A 131 -8.06 -10.50 -16.60
N LEU A 132 -7.58 -9.52 -17.37
CA LEU A 132 -7.43 -9.70 -18.82
C LEU A 132 -6.33 -10.72 -19.14
N THR A 133 -6.60 -11.64 -20.04
CA THR A 133 -5.67 -12.69 -20.48
C THR A 133 -4.43 -12.10 -21.15
N ASN A 134 -4.61 -11.03 -21.92
CA ASN A 134 -3.51 -10.22 -22.45
C ASN A 134 -3.83 -8.73 -22.19
N LYS A 135 -2.81 -7.89 -22.25
CA LYS A 135 -2.90 -6.46 -21.94
C LYS A 135 -3.08 -5.57 -23.17
N ASP A 136 -3.60 -6.12 -24.28
CA ASP A 136 -3.83 -5.37 -25.52
C ASP A 136 -5.23 -4.74 -25.50
N LEU A 137 -5.30 -3.41 -25.60
CA LEU A 137 -6.52 -2.62 -25.58
C LEU A 137 -6.69 -1.81 -26.87
N CYS A 138 -7.93 -1.69 -27.37
CA CYS A 138 -8.23 -0.75 -28.43
C CYS A 138 -8.01 0.70 -27.97
N GLY A 139 -7.99 1.65 -28.92
CA GLY A 139 -7.74 3.06 -28.62
C GLY A 139 -8.66 3.60 -27.54
N ASP A 140 -9.96 3.35 -27.68
CA ASP A 140 -11.00 3.88 -26.79
C ASP A 140 -10.84 3.33 -25.37
N CYS A 141 -10.66 2.00 -25.23
CA CYS A 141 -10.43 1.36 -23.90
C CYS A 141 -9.12 1.79 -23.25
N TYR A 142 -8.07 1.99 -24.06
CA TYR A 142 -6.80 2.47 -23.55
C TYR A 142 -6.88 3.91 -23.05
N ASP A 143 -7.53 4.78 -23.82
CA ASP A 143 -7.70 6.19 -23.47
C ASP A 143 -8.58 6.33 -22.20
N GLU A 144 -9.66 5.54 -22.09
CA GLU A 144 -10.47 5.46 -20.86
C GLU A 144 -9.66 4.99 -19.65
N LEU A 145 -8.80 3.97 -19.80
CA LEU A 145 -7.95 3.51 -18.71
C LEU A 145 -6.89 4.56 -18.32
N VAL A 146 -6.37 5.32 -19.28
CA VAL A 146 -5.44 6.44 -19.01
C VAL A 146 -6.12 7.53 -18.18
N GLU A 147 -7.38 7.86 -18.46
CA GLU A 147 -8.15 8.84 -17.69
C GLU A 147 -8.41 8.37 -16.26
N LEU A 148 -8.74 7.08 -16.08
CA LEU A 148 -9.03 6.48 -14.77
C LEU A 148 -7.76 6.30 -13.94
N ASN A 149 -6.73 5.69 -14.50
CA ASN A 149 -5.47 5.42 -13.79
C ASN A 149 -4.28 5.35 -14.76
N PRO A 150 -3.55 6.47 -14.96
CA PRO A 150 -2.44 6.53 -15.89
C PRO A 150 -1.26 5.61 -15.54
N ASP A 151 -1.11 5.22 -14.27
CA ASP A 151 -0.03 4.32 -13.86
C ASP A 151 -0.35 2.87 -14.21
N ILE A 152 -1.59 2.44 -14.03
CA ILE A 152 -2.05 1.13 -14.48
C ILE A 152 -2.04 1.05 -16.00
N ALA A 153 -2.45 2.11 -16.71
CA ALA A 153 -2.47 2.15 -18.17
C ALA A 153 -1.09 1.85 -18.79
N LYS A 154 0.02 2.19 -18.12
CA LYS A 154 1.38 1.87 -18.57
C LYS A 154 1.68 0.37 -18.64
N GLU A 155 0.92 -0.44 -17.94
CA GLU A 155 1.04 -1.90 -18.00
C GLU A 155 0.33 -2.51 -19.21
N TYR A 156 -0.52 -1.74 -19.88
CA TYR A 156 -1.32 -2.15 -21.02
C TYR A 156 -0.74 -1.61 -22.31
N LYS A 157 -1.04 -2.28 -23.44
CA LYS A 157 -0.59 -1.89 -24.76
C LYS A 157 -1.77 -1.40 -25.59
N ARG A 158 -1.61 -0.22 -26.18
CA ARG A 158 -2.57 0.29 -27.16
C ARG A 158 -2.39 -0.45 -28.49
N ILE A 159 -3.44 -1.08 -29.00
CA ILE A 159 -3.45 -1.73 -30.31
C ILE A 159 -3.26 -0.65 -31.38
N GLY A 160 -2.11 -0.67 -32.06
CA GLY A 160 -1.80 0.25 -33.13
C GLY A 160 -2.50 -0.13 -34.45
N PHE A 161 -2.24 0.66 -35.51
CA PHE A 161 -2.83 0.45 -36.84
C PHE A 161 -2.55 -0.97 -37.38
N PHE A 162 -1.33 -1.47 -37.25
CA PHE A 162 -0.96 -2.82 -37.68
C PHE A 162 -1.69 -3.91 -36.87
N GLY A 163 -1.85 -3.72 -35.56
CA GLY A 163 -2.58 -4.65 -34.72
C GLY A 163 -4.05 -4.78 -35.14
N LYS A 164 -4.67 -3.66 -35.50
CA LYS A 164 -6.04 -3.66 -36.08
C LYS A 164 -6.09 -4.36 -37.43
N LEU A 165 -5.09 -4.21 -38.28
CA LEU A 165 -5.03 -4.83 -39.60
C LEU A 165 -4.90 -6.36 -39.53
N ILE A 166 -4.15 -6.87 -38.54
CA ILE A 166 -3.99 -8.32 -38.30
C ILE A 166 -5.07 -8.91 -37.39
N GLY A 167 -6.05 -8.10 -36.98
CA GLY A 167 -7.22 -8.58 -36.23
C GLY A 167 -6.92 -8.94 -34.76
N ILE A 168 -5.97 -8.24 -34.08
CA ILE A 168 -5.78 -8.43 -32.64
C ILE A 168 -7.03 -7.95 -31.93
N PRO A 169 -7.74 -8.82 -31.18
CA PRO A 169 -8.95 -8.44 -30.46
C PRO A 169 -8.61 -7.58 -29.25
N CYS A 170 -9.50 -6.64 -28.93
CA CYS A 170 -9.45 -5.94 -27.64
C CYS A 170 -10.03 -6.84 -26.55
N ASN A 171 -9.25 -7.12 -25.52
CA ASN A 171 -9.69 -7.99 -24.44
C ASN A 171 -10.68 -7.35 -23.45
N SER A 172 -10.87 -6.04 -23.52
CA SER A 172 -11.80 -5.32 -22.65
C SER A 172 -13.20 -5.16 -23.25
N CYS A 173 -13.32 -5.00 -24.58
CA CYS A 173 -14.60 -4.73 -25.23
C CYS A 173 -14.97 -5.73 -26.32
N GLU A 174 -14.21 -6.82 -26.52
CA GLU A 174 -14.46 -7.89 -27.51
C GLU A 174 -14.76 -7.38 -28.95
N LYS A 175 -14.22 -6.22 -29.33
CA LYS A 175 -14.35 -5.62 -30.66
C LYS A 175 -13.10 -5.87 -31.51
#